data_e5e1d4e68cbd877b82b756f69b964831
#
_entry.id   e5e1d4e68cbd877b82b756f69b964831
#
_cell.length_a   1.000
_cell.length_b   1.000
_cell.length_c   1.000
_cell.angle_alpha   90.00
_cell.angle_beta   90.00
_cell.angle_gamma   90.00
#
_symmetry.space_group_name_H-M   'P 1'
#
loop_
_entity.id
_entity.type
_entity.pdbx_description
1 polymer ?
#
loop_
_entity_poly.entity_id
_entity_poly.type
_entity_poly.pdbx_seq_one_letter_code
_entity_poly.pdbx_strand_id
1 'polypeptide(L)'
;MRRLFGHDAAVAAFRTGLDSGRLHHAWLVTGPKGIGKALFADMAAARLLAQMAGPPVDEPGLELPEEHRIAKLIAAGSHPDLVRLERLTKENGTELARSISVDQVRGLQRLFSTTPSLSPWRAVVIDSIDDLERNAANALLKNLEEPPPNSLFLLVSHAPERLLPTIRSRCRVIRLSPLRSDVMAAALRSALPDADEAEIMALVEAGQGAPSLNVWRCLKAPEPMEARLSAGSRSRRPAWAFRFTSSTSGS
;
A
#
# COMPACT_ATOMS: atom_id res chain seq x y z
N MET A 1 15.83 -2.43 1.06
CA MET A 1 14.96 -2.71 -0.10
C MET A 1 13.64 -3.30 0.37
N ARG A 2 12.47 -2.77 -0.04
CA ARG A 2 11.19 -3.39 0.29
C ARG A 2 10.97 -4.60 -0.63
N ARG A 3 10.76 -5.78 -0.08
CA ARG A 3 10.54 -7.00 -0.82
C ARG A 3 9.17 -7.59 -0.47
N LEU A 4 8.45 -8.03 -1.49
CA LEU A 4 7.19 -8.75 -1.35
C LEU A 4 7.47 -10.25 -1.39
N PHE A 5 6.96 -10.99 -0.41
CA PHE A 5 7.16 -12.43 -0.30
C PHE A 5 5.87 -13.17 -0.58
N GLY A 6 5.94 -14.25 -1.36
CA GLY A 6 4.89 -15.24 -1.51
C GLY A 6 3.61 -14.81 -2.21
N HIS A 7 3.64 -13.74 -2.99
CA HIS A 7 2.50 -13.27 -3.77
C HIS A 7 2.79 -13.27 -5.27
N ASP A 8 3.57 -14.23 -5.74
CA ASP A 8 4.08 -14.30 -7.11
C ASP A 8 2.98 -14.29 -8.16
N ALA A 9 1.87 -14.99 -7.91
CA ALA A 9 0.72 -14.99 -8.83
C ALA A 9 0.07 -13.60 -8.95
N ALA A 10 -0.01 -12.85 -7.85
CA ALA A 10 -0.54 -11.49 -7.85
C ALA A 10 0.40 -10.52 -8.58
N VAL A 11 1.70 -10.66 -8.34
CA VAL A 11 2.77 -9.91 -9.04
C VAL A 11 2.71 -10.20 -10.54
N ALA A 12 2.67 -11.47 -10.94
CA ALA A 12 2.60 -11.87 -12.34
C ALA A 12 1.34 -11.34 -13.04
N ALA A 13 0.17 -11.39 -12.37
CA ALA A 13 -1.08 -10.87 -12.92
C ALA A 13 -1.03 -9.35 -13.17
N PHE A 14 -0.44 -8.60 -12.25
CA PHE A 14 -0.26 -7.16 -12.41
C PHE A 14 0.77 -6.85 -13.51
N ARG A 15 1.92 -7.53 -13.50
CA ARG A 15 2.99 -7.39 -14.50
C ARG A 15 2.49 -7.68 -15.91
N THR A 16 1.74 -8.76 -16.11
CA THR A 16 1.15 -9.09 -17.41
C THR A 16 0.30 -7.93 -17.96
N GLY A 17 -0.50 -7.28 -17.11
CA GLY A 17 -1.27 -6.10 -17.51
C GLY A 17 -0.38 -4.91 -17.86
N LEU A 18 0.65 -4.67 -17.06
CA LEU A 18 1.59 -3.57 -17.23
C LEU A 18 2.42 -3.75 -18.52
N ASP A 19 3.02 -4.91 -18.71
CA ASP A 19 3.92 -5.19 -19.83
C ASP A 19 3.18 -5.29 -21.18
N SER A 20 1.91 -5.69 -21.16
CA SER A 20 1.07 -5.73 -22.37
C SER A 20 0.50 -4.37 -22.79
N GLY A 21 0.73 -3.30 -22.01
CA GLY A 21 0.12 -1.98 -22.23
C GLY A 21 -1.40 -1.96 -22.02
N ARG A 22 -1.99 -3.03 -21.46
CA ARG A 22 -3.44 -3.17 -21.21
C ARG A 22 -3.73 -3.20 -19.70
N LEU A 23 -3.07 -2.31 -18.96
CA LEU A 23 -3.28 -2.23 -17.52
C LEU A 23 -4.69 -1.71 -17.22
N HIS A 24 -5.45 -2.48 -16.44
CA HIS A 24 -6.76 -2.00 -15.98
C HIS A 24 -6.59 -0.79 -15.06
N HIS A 25 -7.45 0.22 -15.19
CA HIS A 25 -7.34 1.48 -14.45
C HIS A 25 -7.56 1.33 -12.95
N ALA A 26 -8.25 0.30 -12.48
CA ALA A 26 -8.53 0.10 -11.06
C ALA A 26 -8.32 -1.36 -10.63
N TRP A 27 -7.56 -1.55 -9.56
CA TRP A 27 -7.28 -2.86 -8.96
C TRP A 27 -7.71 -2.86 -7.50
N LEU A 28 -8.46 -3.88 -7.10
CA LEU A 28 -8.88 -4.11 -5.73
C LEU A 28 -8.02 -5.22 -5.12
N VAL A 29 -7.10 -4.83 -4.25
CA VAL A 29 -6.18 -5.75 -3.56
C VAL A 29 -6.85 -6.22 -2.26
N THR A 30 -7.23 -7.48 -2.22
CA THR A 30 -8.01 -8.07 -1.12
C THR A 30 -7.24 -9.14 -0.36
N GLY A 31 -7.67 -9.46 0.85
CA GLY A 31 -7.11 -10.51 1.70
C GLY A 31 -7.04 -10.13 3.17
N PRO A 32 -6.61 -11.03 4.07
CA PRO A 32 -6.51 -10.77 5.50
C PRO A 32 -5.64 -9.57 5.85
N LYS A 33 -5.84 -8.99 7.03
CA LYS A 33 -4.95 -7.91 7.53
C LYS A 33 -3.53 -8.45 7.70
N GLY A 34 -2.54 -7.60 7.40
CA GLY A 34 -1.15 -7.89 7.70
C GLY A 34 -0.38 -8.71 6.67
N ILE A 35 -1.00 -9.18 5.59
CA ILE A 35 -0.34 -10.02 4.58
C ILE A 35 0.43 -9.26 3.49
N GLY A 36 0.53 -7.92 3.57
CA GLY A 36 1.31 -7.12 2.62
C GLY A 36 0.52 -6.43 1.52
N LYS A 37 -0.83 -6.32 1.63
CA LYS A 37 -1.66 -5.65 0.60
C LYS A 37 -1.23 -4.22 0.29
N ALA A 38 -0.99 -3.42 1.32
CA ALA A 38 -0.53 -2.05 1.17
C ALA A 38 0.86 -1.99 0.52
N LEU A 39 1.75 -2.90 0.92
CA LEU A 39 3.09 -3.02 0.31
C LEU A 39 2.98 -3.38 -1.17
N PHE A 40 2.12 -4.36 -1.52
CA PHE A 40 1.85 -4.70 -2.91
C PHE A 40 1.36 -3.48 -3.70
N ALA A 41 0.39 -2.73 -3.18
CA ALA A 41 -0.16 -1.56 -3.85
C ALA A 41 0.91 -0.46 -4.04
N ASP A 42 1.72 -0.18 -3.01
CA ASP A 42 2.80 0.80 -3.09
C ASP A 42 3.86 0.39 -4.13
N MET A 43 4.26 -0.89 -4.14
CA MET A 43 5.25 -1.41 -5.08
C MET A 43 4.71 -1.44 -6.52
N ALA A 44 3.43 -1.78 -6.71
CA ALA A 44 2.79 -1.77 -8.02
C ALA A 44 2.68 -0.35 -8.60
N ALA A 45 2.33 0.64 -7.77
CA ALA A 45 2.32 2.04 -8.16
C ALA A 45 3.74 2.52 -8.52
N ALA A 46 4.71 2.20 -7.68
CA ALA A 46 6.12 2.56 -7.91
C ALA A 46 6.65 1.96 -9.21
N ARG A 47 6.35 0.67 -9.45
CA ARG A 47 6.78 -0.02 -10.67
C ARG A 47 6.19 0.59 -11.93
N LEU A 48 4.87 0.90 -11.92
CA LEU A 48 4.23 1.60 -13.05
C LEU A 48 4.94 2.92 -13.34
N LEU A 49 5.07 3.78 -12.32
CA LEU A 49 5.63 5.11 -12.48
C LEU A 49 7.10 5.05 -12.95
N ALA A 50 7.89 4.12 -12.44
CA ALA A 50 9.27 3.92 -12.86
C ALA A 50 9.37 3.44 -14.32
N GLN A 51 8.55 2.46 -14.72
CA GLN A 51 8.56 1.91 -16.06
C GLN A 51 8.13 2.96 -17.11
N MET A 52 7.29 3.91 -16.72
CA MET A 52 6.79 4.96 -17.62
C MET A 52 7.62 6.25 -17.64
N ALA A 53 8.48 6.47 -16.63
CA ALA A 53 9.20 7.75 -16.46
C ALA A 53 10.71 7.65 -16.56
N GLY A 54 11.26 6.46 -16.52
CA GLY A 54 12.68 6.32 -16.25
C GLY A 54 13.42 5.36 -17.13
N PRO A 55 14.66 5.08 -16.77
CA PRO A 55 15.40 4.00 -17.38
C PRO A 55 14.66 2.67 -17.20
N PRO A 56 14.83 1.71 -18.12
CA PRO A 56 14.22 0.39 -18.02
C PRO A 56 14.50 -0.26 -16.65
N VAL A 57 13.50 -0.93 -16.12
CA VAL A 57 13.60 -1.70 -14.88
C VAL A 57 13.52 -3.18 -15.22
N ASP A 58 14.66 -3.87 -15.10
CA ASP A 58 14.80 -5.27 -15.54
C ASP A 58 14.38 -6.30 -14.48
N GLU A 59 14.12 -5.87 -13.22
CA GLU A 59 13.64 -6.75 -12.18
C GLU A 59 12.33 -7.44 -12.57
N PRO A 60 12.22 -8.77 -12.40
CA PRO A 60 11.06 -9.54 -12.84
C PRO A 60 9.80 -9.29 -11.98
N GLY A 61 9.99 -8.78 -10.76
CA GLY A 61 8.92 -8.48 -9.80
C GLY A 61 8.40 -7.04 -9.87
N LEU A 62 7.98 -6.54 -8.72
CA LEU A 62 7.58 -5.15 -8.51
C LEU A 62 8.69 -4.30 -7.86
N GLU A 63 9.81 -4.93 -7.54
CA GLU A 63 10.96 -4.30 -6.93
C GLU A 63 11.55 -3.22 -7.85
N LEU A 64 12.09 -2.19 -7.24
CA LEU A 64 12.90 -1.16 -7.91
C LEU A 64 14.27 -1.12 -7.25
N PRO A 65 15.35 -0.93 -8.03
CA PRO A 65 16.65 -0.61 -7.46
C PRO A 65 16.57 0.60 -6.53
N GLU A 66 17.28 0.55 -5.40
CA GLU A 66 17.27 1.67 -4.44
C GLU A 66 17.78 2.97 -5.05
N GLU A 67 18.71 2.85 -6.00
CA GLU A 67 19.29 3.97 -6.72
C GLU A 67 18.35 4.58 -7.76
N HIS A 68 17.25 3.88 -8.11
CA HIS A 68 16.33 4.38 -9.12
C HIS A 68 15.65 5.69 -8.65
N ARG A 69 15.67 6.72 -9.50
CA ARG A 69 15.17 8.06 -9.17
C ARG A 69 13.74 8.03 -8.60
N ILE A 70 12.85 7.25 -9.22
CA ILE A 70 11.45 7.14 -8.79
C ILE A 70 11.37 6.46 -7.41
N ALA A 71 12.18 5.43 -7.14
CA ALA A 71 12.22 4.79 -5.83
C ALA A 71 12.62 5.78 -4.74
N LYS A 72 13.63 6.63 -4.98
CA LYS A 72 14.06 7.70 -4.05
C LYS A 72 12.95 8.72 -3.79
N LEU A 73 12.27 9.20 -4.84
CA LEU A 73 11.17 10.16 -4.70
C LEU A 73 9.98 9.57 -3.93
N ILE A 74 9.62 8.33 -4.19
CA ILE A 74 8.54 7.63 -3.47
C ILE A 74 8.95 7.38 -2.01
N ALA A 75 10.18 6.97 -1.76
CA ALA A 75 10.69 6.79 -0.39
C ALA A 75 10.70 8.10 0.41
N ALA A 76 10.98 9.24 -0.25
CA ALA A 76 10.90 10.57 0.34
C ALA A 76 9.46 11.14 0.41
N GLY A 77 8.44 10.44 -0.18
CA GLY A 77 7.06 10.91 -0.25
C GLY A 77 6.85 12.16 -1.10
N SER A 78 7.73 12.40 -2.02
CA SER A 78 7.76 13.63 -2.84
C SER A 78 7.45 13.39 -4.31
N HIS A 79 6.96 12.18 -4.69
CA HIS A 79 6.61 11.89 -6.08
C HIS A 79 5.31 12.62 -6.46
N PRO A 80 5.33 13.56 -7.41
CA PRO A 80 4.17 14.42 -7.70
C PRO A 80 3.00 13.67 -8.34
N ASP A 81 3.28 12.58 -9.06
CA ASP A 81 2.26 11.80 -9.78
C ASP A 81 1.75 10.58 -8.99
N LEU A 82 2.09 10.51 -7.67
CA LEU A 82 1.61 9.49 -6.75
C LEU A 82 0.86 10.13 -5.58
N VAL A 83 -0.39 9.74 -5.39
CA VAL A 83 -1.17 10.14 -4.21
C VAL A 83 -1.55 8.90 -3.41
N ARG A 84 -1.37 9.00 -2.09
CA ARG A 84 -1.84 7.99 -1.14
C ARG A 84 -2.93 8.58 -0.26
N LEU A 85 -4.10 7.95 -0.27
CA LEU A 85 -5.19 8.26 0.65
C LEU A 85 -5.21 7.23 1.77
N GLU A 86 -5.17 7.73 2.99
CA GLU A 86 -5.27 6.93 4.21
C GLU A 86 -5.87 7.79 5.33
N ARG A 87 -6.24 7.15 6.44
CA ARG A 87 -6.71 7.90 7.61
C ARG A 87 -5.60 8.82 8.13
N LEU A 88 -5.88 10.09 8.17
CA LEU A 88 -4.94 11.09 8.66
C LEU A 88 -4.73 10.95 10.18
N THR A 89 -3.56 11.35 10.64
CA THR A 89 -3.30 11.51 12.07
C THR A 89 -4.00 12.78 12.55
N LYS A 90 -4.76 12.70 13.66
CA LYS A 90 -5.39 13.86 14.28
C LYS A 90 -4.35 14.85 14.79
N GLU A 91 -4.77 16.08 15.06
CA GLU A 91 -3.90 17.16 15.55
C GLU A 91 -3.14 16.79 16.84
N ASN A 92 -3.70 15.92 17.69
CA ASN A 92 -3.02 15.41 18.89
C ASN A 92 -1.79 14.53 18.58
N GLY A 93 -1.53 14.22 17.31
CA GLY A 93 -0.36 13.49 16.82
C GLY A 93 -0.30 11.98 17.18
N THR A 94 -1.26 11.47 17.95
CA THR A 94 -1.24 10.09 18.47
C THR A 94 -2.35 9.21 17.92
N GLU A 95 -3.48 9.78 17.55
CA GLU A 95 -4.66 9.05 17.06
C GLU A 95 -4.86 9.24 15.56
N LEU A 96 -5.33 8.19 14.91
CA LEU A 96 -5.80 8.28 13.53
C LEU A 96 -7.23 8.83 13.48
N ALA A 97 -7.53 9.57 12.43
CA ALA A 97 -8.90 9.90 12.10
C ALA A 97 -9.74 8.61 11.96
N ARG A 98 -11.04 8.72 12.18
CA ARG A 98 -11.95 7.56 12.11
C ARG A 98 -12.07 7.00 10.69
N SER A 99 -11.98 7.86 9.70
CA SER A 99 -12.25 7.56 8.30
C SER A 99 -11.37 8.39 7.36
N ILE A 100 -11.38 8.01 6.10
CA ILE A 100 -10.87 8.82 4.98
C ILE A 100 -12.02 9.72 4.52
N SER A 101 -11.82 11.02 4.58
CA SER A 101 -12.86 12.01 4.33
C SER A 101 -13.16 12.22 2.84
N VAL A 102 -14.33 12.78 2.55
CA VAL A 102 -14.71 13.17 1.19
C VAL A 102 -13.77 14.23 0.61
N ASP A 103 -13.21 15.12 1.44
CA ASP A 103 -12.31 16.18 0.98
C ASP A 103 -10.95 15.62 0.52
N GLN A 104 -10.47 14.54 1.16
CA GLN A 104 -9.29 13.83 0.67
C GLN A 104 -9.52 13.24 -0.74
N VAL A 105 -10.70 12.63 -0.97
CA VAL A 105 -11.05 12.09 -2.29
C VAL A 105 -11.25 13.19 -3.33
N ARG A 106 -11.91 14.29 -2.95
CA ARG A 106 -12.06 15.47 -3.82
C ARG A 106 -10.71 16.10 -4.18
N GLY A 107 -9.74 16.00 -3.26
CA GLY A 107 -8.36 16.43 -3.51
C GLY A 107 -7.70 15.76 -4.72
N LEU A 108 -8.14 14.56 -5.11
CA LEU A 108 -7.68 13.88 -6.33
C LEU A 108 -7.98 14.67 -7.60
N GLN A 109 -9.02 15.51 -7.58
CA GLN A 109 -9.34 16.38 -8.72
C GLN A 109 -8.18 17.31 -9.07
N ARG A 110 -7.45 17.80 -8.05
CA ARG A 110 -6.25 18.63 -8.28
C ARG A 110 -5.15 17.83 -8.97
N LEU A 111 -4.94 16.58 -8.57
CA LEU A 111 -3.98 15.69 -9.22
C LEU A 111 -4.34 15.54 -10.70
N PHE A 112 -5.61 15.31 -11.02
CA PHE A 112 -6.04 15.02 -12.38
C PHE A 112 -6.25 16.26 -13.26
N SER A 113 -6.37 17.46 -12.68
CA SER A 113 -6.48 18.71 -13.41
C SER A 113 -5.15 19.32 -13.88
N THR A 114 -4.03 18.82 -13.35
CA THR A 114 -2.69 19.26 -13.74
C THR A 114 -2.08 18.32 -14.78
N THR A 115 -1.05 18.73 -15.49
CA THR A 115 -0.26 17.83 -16.33
C THR A 115 0.63 16.94 -15.46
N PRO A 116 0.80 15.64 -15.77
CA PRO A 116 1.77 14.80 -15.07
C PRO A 116 3.18 15.39 -15.14
N SER A 117 3.94 15.27 -14.04
CA SER A 117 5.22 15.98 -13.92
C SER A 117 6.43 15.13 -14.30
N LEU A 118 6.45 13.87 -13.93
CA LEU A 118 7.60 12.97 -14.11
C LEU A 118 7.25 11.72 -14.93
N SER A 119 6.02 11.28 -14.89
CA SER A 119 5.52 10.11 -15.61
C SER A 119 4.29 10.52 -16.41
N PRO A 120 4.05 9.95 -17.61
CA PRO A 120 2.77 10.17 -18.30
C PRO A 120 1.59 9.54 -17.54
N TRP A 121 1.86 8.71 -16.53
CA TRP A 121 0.88 8.05 -15.68
C TRP A 121 0.80 8.68 -14.29
N ARG A 122 -0.36 8.55 -13.68
CA ARG A 122 -0.61 8.88 -12.27
C ARG A 122 -1.11 7.66 -11.53
N ALA A 123 -0.70 7.53 -10.27
CA ALA A 123 -1.13 6.44 -9.41
C ALA A 123 -1.79 6.98 -8.13
N VAL A 124 -2.88 6.34 -7.75
CA VAL A 124 -3.60 6.60 -6.50
C VAL A 124 -3.67 5.30 -5.71
N VAL A 125 -3.14 5.32 -4.50
CA VAL A 125 -3.24 4.20 -3.55
C VAL A 125 -4.22 4.60 -2.45
N ILE A 126 -5.23 3.78 -2.17
CA ILE A 126 -6.20 3.99 -1.09
C ILE A 126 -6.05 2.86 -0.07
N ASP A 127 -5.53 3.18 1.12
CA ASP A 127 -5.26 2.23 2.21
C ASP A 127 -5.93 2.65 3.53
N SER A 128 -7.08 2.14 3.86
CA SER A 128 -7.85 1.11 3.15
C SER A 128 -9.16 1.72 2.63
N ILE A 129 -9.67 1.18 1.51
CA ILE A 129 -10.95 1.65 0.97
C ILE A 129 -12.12 1.37 1.94
N ASP A 130 -11.95 0.40 2.84
CA ASP A 130 -12.94 0.08 3.90
C ASP A 130 -13.12 1.25 4.89
N ASP A 131 -12.15 2.15 4.97
CA ASP A 131 -12.14 3.32 5.85
C ASP A 131 -12.74 4.57 5.17
N LEU A 132 -13.23 4.49 3.93
CA LEU A 132 -13.90 5.62 3.27
C LEU A 132 -15.25 5.93 3.92
N GLU A 133 -15.50 7.22 4.14
CA GLU A 133 -16.85 7.69 4.41
C GLU A 133 -17.77 7.41 3.22
N ARG A 134 -19.08 7.26 3.48
CA ARG A 134 -20.07 7.00 2.43
C ARG A 134 -20.01 8.03 1.29
N ASN A 135 -19.88 9.31 1.65
CA ASN A 135 -19.77 10.38 0.67
C ASN A 135 -18.44 10.35 -0.09
N ALA A 136 -17.34 9.94 0.58
CA ALA A 136 -16.04 9.74 -0.04
C ALA A 136 -16.08 8.56 -1.03
N ALA A 137 -16.72 7.45 -0.68
CA ALA A 137 -16.92 6.32 -1.58
C ALA A 137 -17.73 6.71 -2.82
N ASN A 138 -18.79 7.50 -2.67
CA ASN A 138 -19.58 8.02 -3.80
C ASN A 138 -18.76 8.99 -4.68
N ALA A 139 -17.93 9.84 -4.09
CA ALA A 139 -17.04 10.73 -4.84
C ALA A 139 -15.99 9.96 -5.64
N LEU A 140 -15.48 8.84 -5.09
CA LEU A 140 -14.53 7.96 -5.78
C LEU A 140 -15.16 7.27 -6.99
N LEU A 141 -16.44 6.91 -6.95
CA LEU A 141 -17.15 6.24 -8.04
C LEU A 141 -17.00 7.00 -9.36
N LYS A 142 -17.06 8.33 -9.35
CA LYS A 142 -16.88 9.14 -10.57
C LYS A 142 -15.53 8.84 -11.26
N ASN A 143 -14.45 8.76 -10.47
CA ASN A 143 -13.12 8.46 -11.01
C ASN A 143 -12.97 7.01 -11.47
N LEU A 144 -13.77 6.10 -10.94
CA LEU A 144 -13.75 4.69 -11.36
C LEU A 144 -14.66 4.44 -12.56
N GLU A 145 -15.70 5.23 -12.76
CA GLU A 145 -16.62 5.19 -13.92
C GLU A 145 -16.03 5.84 -15.14
N GLU A 146 -15.45 7.03 -14.95
CA GLU A 146 -14.80 7.83 -15.97
C GLU A 146 -13.34 8.08 -15.57
N PRO A 147 -12.48 7.05 -15.67
CA PRO A 147 -11.11 7.16 -15.20
C PRO A 147 -10.35 8.20 -16.03
N PRO A 148 -9.62 9.11 -15.36
CA PRO A 148 -8.73 10.02 -16.06
C PRO A 148 -7.71 9.26 -16.91
N PRO A 149 -7.32 9.78 -18.09
CA PRO A 149 -6.34 9.11 -18.93
C PRO A 149 -5.05 8.79 -18.15
N ASN A 150 -4.47 7.62 -18.44
CA ASN A 150 -3.23 7.18 -17.81
C ASN A 150 -3.26 7.23 -16.27
N SER A 151 -4.37 6.81 -15.68
CA SER A 151 -4.52 6.73 -14.22
C SER A 151 -4.62 5.29 -13.74
N LEU A 152 -4.00 5.02 -12.60
CA LEU A 152 -4.07 3.74 -11.90
C LEU A 152 -4.59 3.95 -10.48
N PHE A 153 -5.67 3.27 -10.13
CA PHE A 153 -6.21 3.20 -8.78
C PHE A 153 -5.89 1.83 -8.15
N LEU A 154 -5.23 1.84 -7.01
CA LEU A 154 -4.90 0.66 -6.22
C LEU A 154 -5.63 0.73 -4.89
N LEU A 155 -6.68 -0.04 -4.75
CA LEU A 155 -7.61 -0.01 -3.64
C LEU A 155 -7.32 -1.20 -2.72
N VAL A 156 -6.90 -0.94 -1.49
CA VAL A 156 -6.62 -1.97 -0.49
C VAL A 156 -7.88 -2.23 0.34
N SER A 157 -8.35 -3.47 0.39
CA SER A 157 -9.50 -3.85 1.22
C SER A 157 -9.20 -5.02 2.14
N HIS A 158 -9.77 -4.97 3.35
CA HIS A 158 -9.75 -6.05 4.34
C HIS A 158 -11.07 -6.80 4.40
N ALA A 159 -12.16 -6.17 3.93
CA ALA A 159 -13.52 -6.68 3.96
C ALA A 159 -14.25 -6.34 2.65
N PRO A 160 -13.82 -6.94 1.51
CA PRO A 160 -14.35 -6.58 0.18
C PRO A 160 -15.86 -6.83 0.03
N GLU A 161 -16.43 -7.67 0.87
CA GLU A 161 -17.88 -7.94 0.92
C GLU A 161 -18.69 -6.75 1.44
N ARG A 162 -18.06 -5.83 2.17
CA ARG A 162 -18.69 -4.60 2.71
C ARG A 162 -18.64 -3.43 1.73
N LEU A 163 -17.84 -3.54 0.69
CA LEU A 163 -17.73 -2.49 -0.32
C LEU A 163 -18.98 -2.42 -1.18
N LEU A 164 -19.27 -1.21 -1.65
CA LEU A 164 -20.36 -0.99 -2.61
C LEU A 164 -20.16 -1.90 -3.84
N PRO A 165 -21.20 -2.63 -4.27
CA PRO A 165 -21.11 -3.47 -5.47
C PRO A 165 -20.66 -2.68 -6.71
N THR A 166 -21.03 -1.41 -6.79
CA THR A 166 -20.63 -0.46 -7.84
C THR A 166 -19.12 -0.20 -7.89
N ILE A 167 -18.43 -0.18 -6.76
CA ILE A 167 -16.96 -0.10 -6.71
C ILE A 167 -16.35 -1.41 -7.16
N ARG A 168 -16.84 -2.54 -6.61
CA ARG A 168 -16.28 -3.86 -6.92
C ARG A 168 -16.38 -4.23 -8.39
N SER A 169 -17.50 -3.90 -9.04
CA SER A 169 -17.73 -4.21 -10.46
C SER A 169 -16.82 -3.46 -11.42
N ARG A 170 -16.18 -2.36 -10.97
CA ARG A 170 -15.28 -1.52 -11.75
C ARG A 170 -13.80 -1.79 -11.50
N CYS A 171 -13.50 -2.73 -10.62
CA CYS A 171 -12.14 -3.07 -10.25
C CYS A 171 -11.76 -4.49 -10.68
N ARG A 172 -10.55 -4.66 -11.17
CA ARG A 172 -9.95 -5.99 -11.30
C ARG A 172 -9.47 -6.43 -9.91
N VAL A 173 -9.93 -7.60 -9.47
CA VAL A 173 -9.60 -8.10 -8.13
C VAL A 173 -8.29 -8.87 -8.15
N ILE A 174 -7.39 -8.52 -7.23
CA ILE A 174 -6.23 -9.32 -6.84
C ILE A 174 -6.46 -9.80 -5.41
N ARG A 175 -6.39 -11.12 -5.20
CA ARG A 175 -6.49 -11.72 -3.87
C ARG A 175 -5.10 -12.14 -3.40
N LEU A 176 -4.66 -11.58 -2.28
CA LEU A 176 -3.48 -12.04 -1.54
C LEU A 176 -3.94 -13.05 -0.49
N SER A 177 -3.31 -14.22 -0.50
CA SER A 177 -3.58 -15.30 0.46
C SER A 177 -2.56 -15.28 1.60
N PRO A 178 -2.89 -15.87 2.77
CA PRO A 178 -1.92 -16.07 3.83
C PRO A 178 -0.65 -16.76 3.33
N LEU A 179 0.49 -16.33 3.83
CA LEU A 179 1.78 -16.90 3.44
C LEU A 179 1.94 -18.30 4.03
N ARG A 180 2.56 -19.18 3.28
CA ARG A 180 3.01 -20.48 3.80
C ARG A 180 4.10 -20.25 4.86
N SER A 181 4.24 -21.16 5.79
CA SER A 181 5.18 -21.03 6.91
C SER A 181 6.65 -20.84 6.47
N ASP A 182 7.05 -21.53 5.41
CA ASP A 182 8.40 -21.42 4.84
C ASP A 182 8.66 -20.02 4.25
N VAL A 183 7.71 -19.48 3.51
CA VAL A 183 7.77 -18.13 2.93
C VAL A 183 7.72 -17.06 4.01
N MET A 184 6.88 -17.27 5.03
CA MET A 184 6.77 -16.38 6.16
C MET A 184 8.07 -16.33 6.97
N ALA A 185 8.71 -17.49 7.23
CA ALA A 185 10.01 -17.53 7.88
C ALA A 185 11.08 -16.76 7.08
N ALA A 186 11.09 -16.92 5.75
CA ALA A 186 12.00 -16.16 4.89
C ALA A 186 11.76 -14.65 4.98
N ALA A 187 10.49 -14.22 4.99
CA ALA A 187 10.12 -12.81 5.13
C ALA A 187 10.55 -12.25 6.50
N LEU A 188 10.37 -13.03 7.57
CA LEU A 188 10.76 -12.64 8.93
C LEU A 188 12.27 -12.54 9.09
N ARG A 189 13.04 -13.51 8.58
CA ARG A 189 14.53 -13.44 8.58
C ARG A 189 15.05 -12.20 7.85
N SER A 190 14.42 -11.86 6.74
CA SER A 190 14.77 -10.64 6.00
C SER A 190 14.46 -9.35 6.77
N ALA A 191 13.40 -9.35 7.57
CA ALA A 191 12.95 -8.18 8.34
C ALA A 191 13.64 -8.06 9.70
N LEU A 192 14.12 -9.18 10.26
CA LEU A 192 14.69 -9.31 11.59
C LEU A 192 16.02 -10.07 11.50
N PRO A 193 17.08 -9.45 10.95
CA PRO A 193 18.37 -10.15 10.72
C PRO A 193 19.05 -10.62 12.02
N ASP A 194 18.74 -9.98 13.15
CA ASP A 194 19.32 -10.30 14.46
C ASP A 194 18.50 -11.31 15.28
N ALA A 195 17.31 -11.72 14.77
CA ALA A 195 16.48 -12.70 15.47
C ALA A 195 17.01 -14.13 15.28
N ASP A 196 16.98 -14.91 16.34
CA ASP A 196 17.36 -16.32 16.25
C ASP A 196 16.25 -17.19 15.61
N GLU A 197 16.59 -18.44 15.29
CA GLU A 197 15.63 -19.33 14.59
C GLU A 197 14.42 -19.69 15.46
N ALA A 198 14.58 -19.78 16.77
CA ALA A 198 13.47 -20.07 17.69
C ALA A 198 12.49 -18.90 17.73
N GLU A 199 12.99 -17.66 17.74
CA GLU A 199 12.18 -16.45 17.64
C GLU A 199 11.43 -16.37 16.31
N ILE A 200 12.11 -16.68 15.20
CA ILE A 200 11.48 -16.70 13.87
C ILE A 200 10.34 -17.74 13.84
N MET A 201 10.57 -18.94 14.34
CA MET A 201 9.54 -19.99 14.33
C MET A 201 8.36 -19.66 15.25
N ALA A 202 8.58 -19.07 16.41
CA ALA A 202 7.50 -18.58 17.28
C ALA A 202 6.66 -17.49 16.59
N LEU A 203 7.30 -16.59 15.84
CA LEU A 203 6.61 -15.56 15.07
C LEU A 203 5.84 -16.15 13.87
N VAL A 204 6.34 -17.19 13.24
CA VAL A 204 5.63 -17.91 12.15
C VAL A 204 4.35 -18.52 12.70
N GLU A 205 4.42 -19.21 13.83
CA GLU A 205 3.27 -19.83 14.47
C GLU A 205 2.22 -18.78 14.89
N ALA A 206 2.67 -17.73 15.57
CA ALA A 206 1.78 -16.65 16.01
C ALA A 206 1.17 -15.82 14.88
N GLY A 207 1.81 -15.77 13.70
CA GLY A 207 1.42 -14.91 12.58
C GLY A 207 0.33 -15.48 11.69
N GLN A 208 0.06 -16.77 11.72
CA GLN A 208 -0.98 -17.43 10.92
C GLN A 208 -0.96 -17.00 9.43
N GLY A 209 0.23 -16.88 8.84
CA GLY A 209 0.42 -16.45 7.45
C GLY A 209 0.33 -14.93 7.20
N ALA A 210 0.32 -14.11 8.25
CA ALA A 210 0.27 -12.65 8.18
C ALA A 210 1.46 -11.99 8.91
N PRO A 211 2.64 -11.88 8.28
CA PRO A 211 3.89 -11.49 8.93
C PRO A 211 3.87 -10.10 9.57
N SER A 212 3.17 -9.14 8.97
CA SER A 212 3.26 -7.75 9.41
C SER A 212 2.57 -7.47 10.75
N LEU A 213 1.58 -8.26 11.16
CA LEU A 213 0.90 -8.06 12.44
C LEU A 213 1.84 -8.31 13.63
N ASN A 214 2.77 -9.23 13.51
CA ASN A 214 3.68 -9.63 14.59
C ASN A 214 5.07 -8.99 14.46
N VAL A 215 5.62 -8.86 13.25
CA VAL A 215 6.90 -8.19 13.01
C VAL A 215 6.87 -6.74 13.51
N TRP A 216 5.78 -6.02 13.28
CA TRP A 216 5.64 -4.64 13.78
C TRP A 216 5.56 -4.56 15.31
N ARG A 217 5.02 -5.58 15.96
CA ARG A 217 5.03 -5.66 17.42
C ARG A 217 6.43 -5.90 17.98
N CYS A 218 7.22 -6.74 17.31
CA CYS A 218 8.58 -7.08 17.73
C CYS A 218 9.58 -5.94 17.48
N LEU A 219 9.50 -5.24 16.35
CA LEU A 219 10.45 -4.17 16.00
C LEU A 219 10.36 -2.90 16.86
N LYS A 220 9.31 -2.73 17.66
CA LYS A 220 9.04 -1.46 18.37
C LYS A 220 8.98 -1.53 19.89
N ALA A 221 9.16 -2.70 20.50
CA ALA A 221 9.14 -2.81 21.95
C ALA A 221 10.56 -3.07 22.51
N PRO A 222 11.01 -2.31 23.51
CA PRO A 222 12.30 -2.55 24.19
C PRO A 222 12.24 -3.73 25.18
N GLU A 223 11.18 -4.56 25.12
CA GLU A 223 10.95 -5.65 26.08
C GLU A 223 11.17 -7.05 25.48
N PRO A 224 11.48 -8.09 26.29
CA PRO A 224 11.65 -9.47 25.85
C PRO A 224 10.44 -10.00 25.07
N MET A 225 10.66 -10.92 24.15
CA MET A 225 9.65 -11.40 23.18
C MET A 225 8.40 -12.01 23.83
N GLU A 226 8.53 -12.69 24.98
CA GLU A 226 7.38 -13.26 25.73
C GLU A 226 6.38 -12.19 26.19
N ALA A 227 6.88 -11.02 26.61
CA ALA A 227 6.04 -9.88 26.97
C ALA A 227 5.40 -9.22 25.74
N ARG A 228 6.02 -9.35 24.56
CA ARG A 228 5.55 -8.77 23.29
C ARG A 228 4.38 -9.53 22.67
N LEU A 229 4.36 -10.86 22.84
CA LEU A 229 3.29 -11.73 22.33
C LEU A 229 2.01 -11.64 23.18
N SER A 230 2.13 -11.33 24.48
CA SER A 230 1.02 -11.20 25.41
C SER A 230 0.33 -9.84 25.45
N ALA A 231 1.00 -8.77 25.00
CA ALA A 231 0.44 -7.42 24.99
C ALA A 231 -0.48 -7.18 23.78
N GLY A 232 -1.76 -7.52 23.94
CA GLY A 232 -2.83 -7.25 22.95
C GLY A 232 -2.91 -5.80 22.50
N SER A 233 -2.94 -5.61 21.19
CA SER A 233 -3.45 -4.48 20.42
C SER A 233 -3.22 -3.03 20.89
N ARG A 234 -2.10 -2.44 20.52
CA ARG A 234 -2.05 -1.00 20.16
C ARG A 234 -1.05 -0.81 19.02
N SER A 235 -1.55 -0.65 17.81
CA SER A 235 -0.75 -0.43 16.60
C SER A 235 -0.20 0.98 16.58
N ARG A 236 1.12 1.16 16.55
CA ARG A 236 1.74 2.41 16.10
C ARG A 236 2.29 2.18 14.68
N ARG A 237 1.98 3.07 13.77
CA ARG A 237 2.49 3.05 12.39
C ARG A 237 3.94 3.53 12.31
N PRO A 238 4.73 3.05 11.33
CA PRO A 238 6.10 3.49 11.13
C PRO A 238 6.21 4.93 10.61
N ALA A 239 7.36 5.54 10.85
CA ALA A 239 7.69 6.95 10.52
C ALA A 239 7.69 7.32 9.01
N TRP A 240 7.39 6.37 8.12
CA TRP A 240 7.25 6.60 6.68
C TRP A 240 5.81 6.90 6.22
N ALA A 241 4.84 6.96 7.14
CA ALA A 241 3.51 7.47 6.84
C ALA A 241 3.61 9.00 6.67
N PHE A 242 3.75 9.43 5.42
CA PHE A 242 3.98 10.83 5.05
C PHE A 242 2.88 11.75 5.54
N ARG A 243 3.31 12.86 6.15
CA ARG A 243 2.48 14.02 6.42
C ARG A 243 2.34 14.83 5.14
N PHE A 244 1.13 15.01 4.65
CA PHE A 244 0.81 16.19 3.88
C PHE A 244 0.69 17.36 4.85
N THR A 245 1.74 18.13 5.01
CA THR A 245 1.62 19.48 5.58
C THR A 245 1.06 20.36 4.49
N SER A 246 -0.19 20.77 4.64
CA SER A 246 -0.72 21.92 3.94
C SER A 246 0.06 23.15 4.42
N SER A 247 0.99 23.67 3.63
CA SER A 247 1.51 25.01 3.83
C SER A 247 0.44 25.99 3.34
N THR A 248 -0.45 26.36 4.24
CA THR A 248 -1.18 27.62 4.13
C THR A 248 -0.24 28.72 4.58
N SER A 249 0.54 29.29 3.66
CA SER A 249 1.13 30.62 3.87
C SER A 249 0.01 31.63 3.66
N GLY A 250 -0.45 32.21 4.79
CA GLY A 250 -1.21 33.44 4.75
C GLY A 250 -0.34 34.62 4.29
N SER A 251 -0.90 35.45 3.48
CA SER A 251 -0.79 36.91 3.42
C SER A 251 -1.94 37.40 2.57
#